data_f42b36fd5492a24613cd7d1884654916
#
_entry.id   f42b36fd5492a24613cd7d1884654916
#
_cell.length_a   1.000
_cell.length_b   1.000
_cell.length_c   1.000
_cell.angle_alpha   90.00
_cell.angle_beta   90.00
_cell.angle_gamma   90.00
#
_symmetry.space_group_name_H-M   'P 1'
#
loop_
_entity.id
_entity.type
_entity.pdbx_description
1 polymer ?
#
loop_
_entity_poly.entity_id
_entity_poly.type
_entity_poly.pdbx_seq_one_letter_code
_entity_poly.pdbx_strand_id
1 'polypeptide(L)'
;GVTSEEERSGTIVFIDNGMSHCSNREQEGVEILSTRQAFEKYDWVKDYMWNAMSPEKDKYTAKTYLEESDGYFIRVKEGYKARHPVQTCMLIKRNKTLQNLHNIIIMEEGSSLEIITGCSTTHSSGDSLHVGVSEIYLQDDSNLQFSMIHSWGRETSVRPRTAATIGKGASYTNNYILLNPVGSLQSYPVSSLNGEGASCT
;
A
#
# COMPACT_ATOMS: atom_id res chain seq x y z
N GLY A 1 4.68 -16.19 -3.18
CA GLY A 1 5.15 -14.89 -3.68
C GLY A 1 5.95 -15.07 -4.96
N VAL A 2 6.11 -13.99 -5.71
CA VAL A 2 6.93 -13.99 -6.92
C VAL A 2 8.40 -14.17 -6.51
N THR A 3 9.07 -15.17 -7.00
CA THR A 3 10.40 -15.59 -6.53
C THR A 3 11.55 -14.96 -7.32
N SER A 4 11.34 -14.59 -8.58
CA SER A 4 12.37 -13.95 -9.41
C SER A 4 12.05 -12.46 -9.65
N GLU A 5 13.09 -11.63 -9.76
CA GLU A 5 12.90 -10.23 -10.13
C GLU A 5 12.37 -10.05 -11.56
N GLU A 6 12.63 -11.01 -12.42
CA GLU A 6 12.17 -11.00 -13.83
C GLU A 6 10.65 -11.12 -13.96
N GLU A 7 10.00 -11.69 -12.95
CA GLU A 7 8.55 -11.87 -12.87
C GLU A 7 7.85 -10.73 -12.10
N ARG A 8 8.49 -9.56 -11.97
CA ARG A 8 7.94 -8.39 -11.29
C ARG A 8 8.04 -7.15 -12.15
N SER A 9 6.98 -6.34 -12.15
CA SER A 9 7.00 -5.01 -12.73
C SER A 9 7.88 -4.05 -11.93
N GLY A 10 8.01 -4.30 -10.64
CA GLY A 10 8.91 -3.58 -9.74
C GLY A 10 8.84 -4.08 -8.31
N THR A 11 9.75 -3.59 -7.49
CA THR A 11 9.83 -3.95 -6.06
C THR A 11 10.14 -2.71 -5.22
N ILE A 12 9.47 -2.56 -4.09
CA ILE A 12 9.82 -1.56 -3.08
C ILE A 12 9.85 -2.21 -1.69
N VAL A 13 10.89 -1.92 -0.92
CA VAL A 13 11.13 -2.52 0.40
C VAL A 13 11.35 -1.43 1.43
N PHE A 14 10.56 -1.47 2.49
CA PHE A 14 10.75 -0.69 3.71
C PHE A 14 11.30 -1.56 4.82
N ILE A 15 12.33 -1.07 5.50
CA ILE A 15 12.86 -1.68 6.73
C ILE A 15 12.67 -0.67 7.85
N ASP A 16 11.92 -1.07 8.87
CA ASP A 16 11.40 -0.16 9.90
C ASP A 16 10.64 1.01 9.23
N ASN A 17 11.10 2.24 9.30
CA ASN A 17 10.46 3.38 8.64
C ASN A 17 11.24 3.91 7.41
N GLY A 18 12.28 3.23 6.98
CA GLY A 18 13.12 3.67 5.86
C GLY A 18 12.94 2.82 4.61
N MET A 19 12.84 3.47 3.46
CA MET A 19 12.93 2.78 2.18
C MET A 19 14.35 2.25 1.98
N SER A 20 14.50 0.94 1.84
CA SER A 20 15.81 0.29 1.69
C SER A 20 16.09 -0.18 0.28
N HIS A 21 15.06 -0.37 -0.54
CA HIS A 21 15.20 -0.76 -1.93
C HIS A 21 13.99 -0.29 -2.75
N CYS A 22 14.26 0.15 -3.98
CA CYS A 22 13.23 0.44 -4.97
C CYS A 22 13.75 0.08 -6.35
N SER A 23 13.01 -0.74 -7.08
CA SER A 23 13.26 -1.04 -8.48
C SER A 23 11.97 -0.96 -9.29
N ASN A 24 12.08 -0.50 -10.52
CA ASN A 24 10.96 -0.40 -11.45
C ASN A 24 11.43 -0.85 -12.84
N ARG A 25 10.81 -1.89 -13.37
CA ARG A 25 11.14 -2.48 -14.68
C ARG A 25 10.20 -2.04 -15.79
N GLU A 26 8.96 -1.71 -15.45
CA GLU A 26 7.93 -1.25 -16.40
C GLU A 26 7.76 0.28 -16.35
N GLN A 27 8.86 1.03 -16.44
CA GLN A 27 8.89 2.49 -16.28
C GLN A 27 8.01 3.26 -17.27
N GLU A 28 7.67 2.66 -18.38
CA GLU A 28 6.79 3.30 -19.38
C GLU A 28 5.36 3.49 -18.85
N GLY A 29 4.86 2.56 -18.07
CA GLY A 29 3.47 2.55 -17.60
C GLY A 29 3.26 2.46 -16.10
N VAL A 30 4.25 1.97 -15.35
CA VAL A 30 4.20 1.88 -13.89
C VAL A 30 5.24 2.80 -13.28
N GLU A 31 4.86 3.61 -12.32
CA GLU A 31 5.77 4.45 -11.54
C GLU A 31 5.77 4.00 -10.09
N ILE A 32 6.97 3.81 -9.53
CA ILE A 32 7.16 3.39 -8.14
C ILE A 32 8.17 4.32 -7.50
N LEU A 33 7.75 5.00 -6.43
CA LEU A 33 8.55 5.95 -5.66
C LEU A 33 8.26 5.76 -4.17
N SER A 34 9.04 6.40 -3.28
CA SER A 34 8.50 6.68 -1.96
C SER A 34 7.47 7.80 -2.04
N THR A 35 6.55 7.86 -1.08
CA THR A 35 5.55 8.92 -1.01
C THR A 35 6.21 10.30 -0.96
N ARG A 36 7.31 10.43 -0.21
CA ARG A 36 8.12 11.66 -0.13
C ARG A 36 8.72 12.04 -1.49
N GLN A 37 9.32 11.09 -2.21
CA GLN A 37 9.84 11.34 -3.56
C GLN A 37 8.75 11.75 -4.55
N ALA A 38 7.56 11.16 -4.45
CA ALA A 38 6.42 11.55 -5.27
C ALA A 38 5.98 12.99 -4.99
N PHE A 39 5.98 13.39 -3.72
CA PHE A 39 5.67 14.74 -3.27
C PHE A 39 6.65 15.79 -3.79
N GLU A 40 7.94 15.48 -3.78
CA GLU A 40 8.98 16.36 -4.30
C GLU A 40 8.93 16.48 -5.82
N LYS A 41 8.48 15.40 -6.49
CA LYS A 41 8.45 15.33 -7.95
C LYS A 41 7.19 15.94 -8.57
N TYR A 42 6.04 15.85 -7.89
CA TYR A 42 4.73 16.17 -8.43
C TYR A 42 3.86 16.99 -7.46
N ASP A 43 3.57 18.22 -7.78
CA ASP A 43 2.69 19.06 -6.96
C ASP A 43 1.27 18.51 -6.83
N TRP A 44 0.76 17.82 -7.85
CA TRP A 44 -0.59 17.27 -7.87
C TRP A 44 -0.79 16.06 -6.92
N VAL A 45 0.28 15.41 -6.46
CA VAL A 45 0.17 14.29 -5.49
C VAL A 45 -0.47 14.76 -4.18
N LYS A 46 -0.36 16.04 -3.85
CA LYS A 46 -1.00 16.63 -2.67
C LYS A 46 -2.52 16.47 -2.66
N ASP A 47 -3.13 16.44 -3.84
CA ASP A 47 -4.59 16.29 -4.00
C ASP A 47 -5.07 14.86 -3.67
N TYR A 48 -4.15 13.91 -3.64
CA TYR A 48 -4.41 12.50 -3.31
C TYR A 48 -4.03 12.13 -1.87
N MET A 49 -3.39 13.03 -1.12
CA MET A 49 -3.02 12.74 0.27
C MET A 49 -4.11 13.13 1.23
N TRP A 50 -4.46 12.19 2.11
CA TRP A 50 -5.49 12.38 3.13
C TRP A 50 -6.86 12.78 2.56
N ASN A 51 -7.13 12.38 1.33
CA ASN A 51 -8.38 12.67 0.65
C ASN A 51 -9.37 11.49 0.75
N ALA A 52 -8.90 10.25 0.61
CA ALA A 52 -9.74 9.07 0.81
C ALA A 52 -9.81 8.65 2.30
N MET A 53 -8.74 8.88 3.06
CA MET A 53 -8.66 8.58 4.50
C MET A 53 -8.48 9.87 5.31
N SER A 54 -9.42 10.18 6.20
CA SER A 54 -9.27 11.34 7.11
C SER A 54 -8.14 11.10 8.13
N PRO A 55 -7.25 12.09 8.34
CA PRO A 55 -6.27 12.02 9.43
C PRO A 55 -6.91 12.02 10.82
N GLU A 56 -8.14 12.53 10.94
CA GLU A 56 -8.91 12.57 12.20
C GLU A 56 -9.71 11.28 12.44
N LYS A 57 -9.56 10.26 11.60
CA LYS A 57 -10.32 9.01 11.70
C LYS A 57 -10.08 8.31 13.04
N ASP A 58 -8.83 8.19 13.46
CA ASP A 58 -8.44 7.66 14.76
C ASP A 58 -7.00 8.08 15.14
N LYS A 59 -6.55 7.64 16.32
CA LYS A 59 -5.21 7.98 16.81
C LYS A 59 -4.06 7.48 15.92
N TYR A 60 -4.28 6.44 15.11
CA TYR A 60 -3.26 5.88 14.22
C TYR A 60 -3.12 6.73 12.96
N THR A 61 -4.24 7.11 12.34
CA THR A 61 -4.23 8.03 11.19
C THR A 61 -3.69 9.39 11.59
N ALA A 62 -4.11 9.93 12.75
CA ALA A 62 -3.58 11.20 13.28
C ALA A 62 -2.06 11.14 13.50
N LYS A 63 -1.56 10.02 14.06
CA LYS A 63 -0.12 9.86 14.26
C LYS A 63 0.65 9.80 12.95
N THR A 64 0.14 9.06 11.95
CA THR A 64 0.75 8.98 10.63
C THR A 64 0.82 10.35 9.96
N TYR A 65 -0.23 11.15 10.10
CA TYR A 65 -0.30 12.51 9.58
C TYR A 65 0.72 13.44 10.26
N LEU A 66 0.73 13.46 11.60
CA LEU A 66 1.60 14.35 12.37
C LEU A 66 3.10 14.03 12.24
N GLU A 67 3.44 12.78 11.96
CA GLU A 67 4.82 12.34 11.73
C GLU A 67 5.27 12.51 10.27
N GLU A 68 4.39 12.98 9.38
CA GLU A 68 4.67 13.05 7.93
C GLU A 68 5.30 11.76 7.43
N SER A 69 4.68 10.64 7.80
CA SER A 69 5.23 9.31 7.58
C SER A 69 5.40 9.04 6.08
N ASP A 70 6.55 8.50 5.71
CA ASP A 70 6.82 8.04 4.35
C ASP A 70 6.08 6.71 4.08
N GLY A 71 6.06 6.29 2.84
CA GLY A 71 5.45 5.05 2.39
C GLY A 71 5.77 4.81 0.92
N TYR A 72 5.05 3.93 0.26
CA TYR A 72 5.20 3.76 -1.17
C TYR A 72 4.13 4.53 -1.94
N PHE A 73 4.54 5.06 -3.08
CA PHE A 73 3.70 5.64 -4.12
C PHE A 73 3.78 4.73 -5.36
N ILE A 74 2.64 4.26 -5.82
CA ILE A 74 2.51 3.48 -7.05
C ILE A 74 1.47 4.14 -7.94
N ARG A 75 1.86 4.45 -9.18
CA ARG A 75 0.97 5.01 -10.19
C ARG A 75 1.03 4.13 -11.43
N VAL A 76 -0.14 3.77 -11.97
CA VAL A 76 -0.25 3.10 -13.27
C VAL A 76 -0.91 4.05 -14.23
N LYS A 77 -0.22 4.35 -15.34
CA LYS A 77 -0.67 5.30 -16.34
C LYS A 77 -1.89 4.80 -17.10
N GLU A 78 -2.66 5.75 -17.63
CA GLU A 78 -3.87 5.51 -18.43
C GLU A 78 -3.66 4.41 -19.47
N GLY A 79 -4.60 3.48 -19.51
CA GLY A 79 -4.64 2.36 -20.45
C GLY A 79 -3.55 1.29 -20.26
N TYR A 80 -2.56 1.51 -19.38
CA TYR A 80 -1.46 0.57 -19.22
C TYR A 80 -1.89 -0.69 -18.45
N LYS A 81 -1.55 -1.85 -19.00
CA LYS A 81 -1.78 -3.16 -18.37
C LYS A 81 -0.44 -3.75 -17.96
N ALA A 82 -0.14 -3.70 -16.67
CA ALA A 82 1.10 -4.29 -16.14
C ALA A 82 1.14 -5.80 -16.40
N ARG A 83 2.27 -6.30 -16.87
CA ARG A 83 2.45 -7.72 -17.22
C ARG A 83 2.71 -8.58 -15.99
N HIS A 84 3.36 -8.00 -15.01
CA HIS A 84 3.78 -8.68 -13.79
C HIS A 84 3.33 -7.88 -12.57
N PRO A 85 3.23 -8.51 -11.39
CA PRO A 85 2.87 -7.80 -10.17
C PRO A 85 3.99 -6.84 -9.73
N VAL A 86 3.59 -5.78 -9.03
CA VAL A 86 4.50 -5.00 -8.18
C VAL A 86 4.56 -5.69 -6.82
N GLN A 87 5.77 -5.91 -6.31
CA GLN A 87 5.97 -6.43 -4.97
C GLN A 87 6.35 -5.31 -4.00
N THR A 88 5.60 -5.20 -2.91
CA THR A 88 5.97 -4.34 -1.78
C THR A 88 6.32 -5.20 -0.57
N CYS A 89 7.33 -4.80 0.19
CA CYS A 89 7.76 -5.53 1.39
C CYS A 89 7.95 -4.56 2.56
N MET A 90 7.35 -4.87 3.70
CA MET A 90 7.54 -4.15 4.96
C MET A 90 8.13 -5.09 6.00
N LEU A 91 9.34 -4.75 6.46
CA LEU A 91 10.08 -5.52 7.45
C LEU A 91 10.30 -4.71 8.72
N ILE A 92 9.98 -5.28 9.87
CA ILE A 92 10.41 -4.76 11.16
C ILE A 92 11.63 -5.57 11.60
N LYS A 93 12.77 -4.90 11.70
CA LYS A 93 14.03 -5.52 12.15
C LYS A 93 14.36 -5.23 13.61
N ARG A 94 14.05 -4.02 14.09
CA ARG A 94 14.37 -3.60 15.45
C ARG A 94 13.26 -3.97 16.42
N ASN A 95 13.65 -4.36 17.63
CA ASN A 95 12.68 -4.60 18.70
C ASN A 95 11.98 -3.30 19.14
N LYS A 96 10.74 -3.43 19.62
CA LYS A 96 9.94 -2.31 20.14
C LYS A 96 9.83 -1.15 19.15
N THR A 97 9.65 -1.51 17.87
CA THR A 97 9.59 -0.53 16.78
C THR A 97 8.15 -0.18 16.48
N LEU A 98 7.91 1.10 16.31
CA LEU A 98 6.75 1.60 15.56
C LEU A 98 7.17 1.75 14.10
N GLN A 99 6.61 0.89 13.24
CA GLN A 99 6.64 1.11 11.80
C GLN A 99 5.34 1.81 11.41
N ASN A 100 5.47 3.00 10.83
CA ASN A 100 4.35 3.88 10.50
C ASN A 100 4.50 4.38 9.07
N LEU A 101 3.62 3.92 8.19
CA LEU A 101 3.72 4.15 6.74
C LEU A 101 2.43 4.74 6.17
N HIS A 102 2.58 5.67 5.21
CA HIS A 102 1.49 6.24 4.43
C HIS A 102 1.68 5.95 2.94
N ASN A 103 0.86 5.08 2.39
CA ASN A 103 0.97 4.57 1.03
C ASN A 103 -0.11 5.18 0.13
N ILE A 104 0.25 5.45 -1.12
CA ILE A 104 -0.66 5.98 -2.14
C ILE A 104 -0.58 5.11 -3.39
N ILE A 105 -1.72 4.66 -3.89
CA ILE A 105 -1.84 3.90 -5.13
C ILE A 105 -2.83 4.63 -6.04
N ILE A 106 -2.40 4.95 -7.25
CA ILE A 106 -3.23 5.61 -8.27
C ILE A 106 -3.27 4.72 -9.51
N MET A 107 -4.47 4.27 -9.84
CA MET A 107 -4.78 3.55 -11.07
C MET A 107 -5.48 4.52 -12.00
N GLU A 108 -4.78 5.00 -13.04
CA GLU A 108 -5.40 5.88 -14.03
C GLU A 108 -6.39 5.09 -14.92
N GLU A 109 -7.23 5.82 -15.66
CA GLU A 109 -8.32 5.26 -16.45
C GLU A 109 -7.87 4.07 -17.29
N GLY A 110 -8.65 3.00 -17.26
CA GLY A 110 -8.42 1.79 -18.03
C GLY A 110 -7.14 1.02 -17.66
N SER A 111 -6.39 1.38 -16.63
CA SER A 111 -5.15 0.68 -16.25
C SER A 111 -5.41 -0.62 -15.51
N SER A 112 -4.37 -1.48 -15.40
CA SER A 112 -4.48 -2.74 -14.64
C SER A 112 -3.17 -3.10 -13.97
N LEU A 113 -3.23 -3.51 -12.69
CA LEU A 113 -2.08 -3.95 -11.90
C LEU A 113 -2.46 -5.00 -10.86
N GLU A 114 -1.54 -5.91 -10.59
CA GLU A 114 -1.53 -6.74 -9.39
C GLU A 114 -0.43 -6.23 -8.44
N ILE A 115 -0.76 -6.06 -7.16
CA ILE A 115 0.20 -5.74 -6.10
C ILE A 115 0.21 -6.89 -5.08
N ILE A 116 1.40 -7.38 -4.75
CA ILE A 116 1.61 -8.37 -3.71
C ILE A 116 2.45 -7.74 -2.61
N THR A 117 1.83 -7.52 -1.45
CA THR A 117 2.49 -6.95 -0.26
C THR A 117 2.89 -8.05 0.71
N GLY A 118 4.17 -8.15 1.01
CA GLY A 118 4.70 -9.01 2.06
C GLY A 118 5.09 -8.19 3.29
N CYS A 119 4.55 -8.56 4.45
CA CYS A 119 4.89 -7.90 5.71
C CYS A 119 5.41 -8.92 6.72
N SER A 120 6.53 -8.62 7.38
CA SER A 120 7.14 -9.57 8.31
C SER A 120 7.98 -8.89 9.39
N THR A 121 8.26 -9.64 10.47
CA THR A 121 9.30 -9.34 11.45
C THR A 121 10.44 -10.36 11.32
N THR A 122 11.69 -9.92 11.44
CA THR A 122 12.85 -10.81 11.24
C THR A 122 13.20 -11.66 12.46
N HIS A 123 12.70 -11.33 13.65
CA HIS A 123 12.91 -12.08 14.91
C HIS A 123 11.69 -11.90 15.83
N SER A 124 11.70 -12.53 16.99
CA SER A 124 10.78 -12.22 18.09
C SER A 124 11.01 -10.77 18.58
N SER A 125 10.60 -9.82 17.77
CA SER A 125 10.63 -8.41 18.12
C SER A 125 9.49 -8.15 19.09
N GLY A 126 9.81 -8.10 20.39
CA GLY A 126 8.80 -7.81 21.41
C GLY A 126 8.05 -6.51 21.12
N ASP A 127 6.77 -6.44 21.47
CA ASP A 127 5.88 -5.26 21.50
C ASP A 127 6.06 -4.25 20.36
N SER A 128 6.13 -4.70 19.11
CA SER A 128 6.20 -3.82 17.95
C SER A 128 4.80 -3.47 17.44
N LEU A 129 4.69 -2.29 16.84
CA LEU A 129 3.45 -1.79 16.24
C LEU A 129 3.66 -1.46 14.76
N HIS A 130 2.89 -2.11 13.89
CA HIS A 130 2.79 -1.74 12.49
C HIS A 130 1.52 -0.92 12.25
N VAL A 131 1.67 0.29 11.75
CA VAL A 131 0.58 1.14 11.24
C VAL A 131 0.80 1.33 9.75
N GLY A 132 -0.14 0.89 8.94
CA GLY A 132 -0.14 1.07 7.49
C GLY A 132 -1.39 1.81 7.05
N VAL A 133 -1.26 3.11 6.74
CA VAL A 133 -2.32 3.88 6.09
C VAL A 133 -2.14 3.74 4.58
N SER A 134 -3.19 3.36 3.86
CA SER A 134 -3.15 3.22 2.41
C SER A 134 -4.35 3.90 1.78
N GLU A 135 -4.09 4.82 0.86
CA GLU A 135 -5.09 5.47 0.05
C GLU A 135 -4.99 4.98 -1.40
N ILE A 136 -6.10 4.48 -1.92
CA ILE A 136 -6.17 3.81 -3.20
C ILE A 136 -7.20 4.51 -4.09
N TYR A 137 -6.77 4.93 -5.26
CA TYR A 137 -7.59 5.68 -6.21
C TYR A 137 -7.67 4.91 -7.52
N LEU A 138 -8.83 4.36 -7.80
CA LEU A 138 -9.12 3.70 -9.07
C LEU A 138 -9.97 4.64 -9.92
N GLN A 139 -9.40 5.15 -11.01
CA GLN A 139 -10.15 5.88 -12.02
C GLN A 139 -10.99 4.94 -12.88
N ASP A 140 -11.81 5.47 -13.76
CA ASP A 140 -12.78 4.70 -14.53
C ASP A 140 -12.14 3.53 -15.29
N ASP A 141 -12.84 2.42 -15.35
CA ASP A 141 -12.45 1.19 -16.06
C ASP A 141 -11.09 0.59 -15.63
N SER A 142 -10.51 1.05 -14.51
CA SER A 142 -9.25 0.49 -13.99
C SER A 142 -9.48 -0.76 -13.16
N ASN A 143 -8.43 -1.59 -13.04
CA ASN A 143 -8.47 -2.85 -12.29
C ASN A 143 -7.26 -2.98 -11.37
N LEU A 144 -7.49 -3.18 -10.08
CA LEU A 144 -6.45 -3.45 -9.10
C LEU A 144 -6.74 -4.74 -8.34
N GLN A 145 -5.81 -5.67 -8.38
CA GLN A 145 -5.76 -6.81 -7.46
C GLN A 145 -4.68 -6.57 -6.42
N PHE A 146 -5.07 -6.47 -5.15
CA PHE A 146 -4.18 -6.15 -4.04
C PHE A 146 -4.19 -7.28 -3.01
N SER A 147 -3.07 -7.97 -2.86
CA SER A 147 -2.92 -9.08 -1.94
C SER A 147 -1.90 -8.77 -0.86
N MET A 148 -2.35 -8.67 0.39
CA MET A 148 -1.50 -8.47 1.57
C MET A 148 -1.28 -9.81 2.29
N ILE A 149 -0.01 -10.21 2.40
CA ILE A 149 0.40 -11.45 3.06
C ILE A 149 1.25 -11.09 4.28
N HIS A 150 0.67 -11.27 5.45
CA HIS A 150 1.28 -10.88 6.72
C HIS A 150 1.83 -12.08 7.49
N SER A 151 3.12 -12.04 7.80
CA SER A 151 3.84 -13.02 8.63
C SER A 151 4.54 -12.30 9.79
N TRP A 152 3.77 -11.58 10.59
CA TRP A 152 4.25 -10.85 11.74
C TRP A 152 4.58 -11.77 12.92
N GLY A 153 5.45 -11.32 13.81
CA GLY A 153 5.69 -11.97 15.10
C GLY A 153 4.46 -11.89 16.03
N ARG A 154 4.34 -12.86 16.93
CA ARG A 154 3.19 -13.00 17.85
C ARG A 154 2.95 -11.79 18.76
N GLU A 155 3.97 -11.00 19.05
CA GLU A 155 3.91 -9.82 19.92
C GLU A 155 3.68 -8.52 19.13
N THR A 156 3.55 -8.61 17.79
CA THR A 156 3.32 -7.44 16.95
C THR A 156 1.84 -7.05 16.94
N SER A 157 1.57 -5.79 17.21
CA SER A 157 0.25 -5.18 16.98
C SER A 157 0.16 -4.62 15.57
N VAL A 158 -0.96 -4.88 14.86
CA VAL A 158 -1.12 -4.53 13.44
C VAL A 158 -2.37 -3.67 13.24
N ARG A 159 -2.20 -2.52 12.59
CA ARG A 159 -3.24 -1.48 12.43
C ARG A 159 -3.34 -1.00 10.98
N PRO A 160 -3.79 -1.83 10.04
CA PRO A 160 -4.02 -1.39 8.67
C PRO A 160 -5.26 -0.46 8.60
N ARG A 161 -5.10 0.64 7.88
CA ARG A 161 -6.11 1.64 7.58
C ARG A 161 -6.12 1.85 6.08
N THR A 162 -7.08 1.26 5.38
CA THR A 162 -7.13 1.30 3.93
C THR A 162 -8.41 2.00 3.49
N ALA A 163 -8.29 3.01 2.64
CA ALA A 163 -9.42 3.65 1.98
C ALA A 163 -9.24 3.58 0.47
N ALA A 164 -10.26 3.11 -0.25
CA ALA A 164 -10.27 3.05 -1.70
C ALA A 164 -11.44 3.86 -2.27
N THR A 165 -11.18 4.65 -3.31
CA THR A 165 -12.20 5.27 -4.15
C THR A 165 -12.20 4.56 -5.51
N ILE A 166 -13.38 4.14 -5.96
CA ILE A 166 -13.51 3.26 -7.12
C ILE A 166 -14.45 3.93 -8.13
N GLY A 167 -13.88 4.30 -9.28
CA GLY A 167 -14.57 4.96 -10.38
C GLY A 167 -15.51 4.04 -11.16
N LYS A 168 -16.17 4.59 -12.17
CA LYS A 168 -17.11 3.87 -13.03
C LYS A 168 -16.42 2.67 -13.69
N GLY A 169 -17.07 1.51 -13.68
CA GLY A 169 -16.56 0.28 -14.31
C GLY A 169 -15.27 -0.27 -13.69
N ALA A 170 -14.68 0.42 -12.70
CA ALA A 170 -13.45 -0.01 -12.08
C ALA A 170 -13.69 -1.16 -11.09
N SER A 171 -12.67 -2.02 -10.92
CA SER A 171 -12.75 -3.17 -10.01
C SER A 171 -11.55 -3.23 -9.06
N TYR A 172 -11.84 -3.45 -7.79
CA TYR A 172 -10.85 -3.60 -6.73
C TYR A 172 -11.03 -4.93 -6.00
N THR A 173 -10.02 -5.79 -6.07
CA THR A 173 -9.96 -7.03 -5.28
C THR A 173 -8.93 -6.87 -4.18
N ASN A 174 -9.35 -7.07 -2.92
CA ASN A 174 -8.48 -6.91 -1.75
C ASN A 174 -8.41 -8.22 -0.94
N ASN A 175 -7.29 -8.90 -1.01
CA ASN A 175 -7.02 -10.11 -0.25
C ASN A 175 -6.14 -9.80 0.96
N TYR A 176 -6.64 -10.07 2.17
CA TYR A 176 -5.87 -9.93 3.39
C TYR A 176 -5.60 -11.31 4.01
N ILE A 177 -4.35 -11.74 4.00
CA ILE A 177 -3.92 -13.06 4.44
C ILE A 177 -2.99 -12.94 5.65
N LEU A 178 -3.41 -13.47 6.79
CA LEU A 178 -2.59 -13.52 8.01
C LEU A 178 -2.09 -14.95 8.19
N LEU A 179 -0.78 -15.17 8.03
CA LEU A 179 -0.19 -16.51 8.10
C LEU A 179 0.00 -17.02 9.53
N ASN A 180 0.23 -16.11 10.47
CA ASN A 180 0.47 -16.44 11.86
C ASN A 180 -0.34 -15.54 12.79
N PRO A 181 -0.75 -16.01 13.98
CA PRO A 181 -1.36 -15.16 14.99
C PRO A 181 -0.45 -13.98 15.36
N VAL A 182 -1.05 -12.82 15.54
CA VAL A 182 -0.39 -11.58 16.01
C VAL A 182 -0.89 -11.17 17.39
N GLY A 183 -0.19 -10.26 18.07
CA GLY A 183 -0.58 -9.76 19.38
C GLY A 183 -1.96 -9.10 19.37
N SER A 184 -2.21 -8.24 18.37
CA SER A 184 -3.55 -7.73 18.09
C SER A 184 -3.67 -7.23 16.66
N LEU A 185 -4.83 -7.42 16.05
CA LEU A 185 -5.16 -6.91 14.72
C LEU A 185 -6.41 -6.03 14.80
N GLN A 186 -6.30 -4.81 14.29
CA GLN A 186 -7.44 -3.92 14.07
C GLN A 186 -7.36 -3.39 12.64
N SER A 187 -8.00 -4.08 11.72
CA SER A 187 -8.12 -3.66 10.32
C SER A 187 -9.34 -2.75 10.13
N TYR A 188 -9.17 -1.72 9.31
CA TYR A 188 -10.25 -0.81 8.93
C TYR A 188 -10.20 -0.53 7.42
N PRO A 189 -10.75 -1.44 6.59
CA PRO A 189 -10.92 -1.21 5.16
C PRO A 189 -12.22 -0.42 4.89
N VAL A 190 -12.12 0.56 3.99
CA VAL A 190 -13.28 1.32 3.47
C VAL A 190 -13.16 1.38 1.96
N SER A 191 -14.26 1.14 1.25
CA SER A 191 -14.32 1.31 -0.21
C SER A 191 -15.54 2.14 -0.57
N SER A 192 -15.31 3.22 -1.33
CA SER A 192 -16.35 4.09 -1.87
C SER A 192 -16.53 3.79 -3.36
N LEU A 193 -17.70 3.27 -3.72
CA LEU A 193 -18.08 2.96 -5.09
C LEU A 193 -18.72 4.20 -5.72
N ASN A 194 -17.97 4.94 -6.53
CA ASN A 194 -18.35 6.28 -7.00
C ASN A 194 -18.92 6.31 -8.43
N GLY A 195 -19.14 5.16 -9.07
CA GLY A 195 -19.66 5.10 -10.42
C GLY A 195 -20.43 3.81 -10.72
N GLU A 196 -21.22 3.86 -11.80
CA GLU A 196 -21.95 2.68 -12.29
C GLU A 196 -20.97 1.54 -12.65
N GLY A 197 -21.27 0.32 -12.23
CA GLY A 197 -20.41 -0.84 -12.46
C GLY A 197 -19.15 -0.90 -11.60
N ALA A 198 -18.92 0.06 -10.68
CA ALA A 198 -17.84 -0.02 -9.70
C ALA A 198 -18.01 -1.25 -8.80
N SER A 199 -16.93 -1.97 -8.54
CA SER A 199 -16.99 -3.20 -7.73
C SER A 199 -15.81 -3.33 -6.77
N CYS A 200 -16.07 -3.93 -5.59
CA CYS A 200 -15.07 -4.26 -4.59
C CYS A 200 -15.34 -5.64 -4.01
N THR A 201 -14.29 -6.45 -3.91
CA THR A 201 -14.33 -7.81 -3.31
C THR A 201 -13.24 -7.97 -2.28
#